data_5f210eaf0a8816b5ec7a3bf6f22f7562
#
_entry.id   5f210eaf0a8816b5ec7a3bf6f22f7562
#
_cell.length_a   1.000
_cell.length_b   1.000
_cell.length_c   1.000
_cell.angle_alpha   90.00
_cell.angle_beta   90.00
_cell.angle_gamma   90.00
#
_symmetry.space_group_name_H-M   'P 1'
#
loop_
_entity.id
_entity.type
_entity.pdbx_description
1 polymer ?
#
loop_
_entity_poly.entity_id
_entity_poly.type
_entity_poly.pdbx_seq_one_letter_code
_entity_poly.pdbx_strand_id
1 'polypeptide(L)'
;MQLKNIRNFSIIAHIDHGKSTLSDRLIQECGGLTNREMAEQVLDSMDIERERGITIKAQSVTLYYPANDGETYQLNFIDTPGHVDFTYEVSRSLAACEGALLVVDAGQGVEAQTLANCYTAIDLDMEVVPILNKIDLPQAEPDRVAEEIEDIVGIDAIEAVRCSAKTGVGIHDVLEEIVKRVPPPQGNAEAPLEALIIDSWFDNYQGVVSLVRIINGELHAKDKIKIMSTHGIHQADKIGIFTPKQTEMPVLRTGEVGFIIAGIKEIHGAPVGDTITLAKNPTANALPGFKKIKPQVYAGLFPVSSDDYEDFRDALAKLSLNDASLFYEPESSSALGFGFRIGFLGMLHMEIIQERLEREYDLDLITTAPTVVYEVKTTRGELLKVDNPSKLPPINDIEEIREPIVTANILVPQDYLGNVITLCVEKRGMQTSMVYHGKQVAITYDLPMAEVVLDFFDRLKSTSRGFASLDYNFTRFQHADMVRLDILINSERVDALAIITHKDNAPYRGRDLVEKLREIIPRQMFDIAIQAAIGNHVIARSTVKQLRKNVIAKCYGGDISRKKKLLQKQKEGKKRMKQVGNVELPQDAFLAILKVDN
;
A
#
# COMPACT_ATOMS: atom_id res chain seq x y z
N MET A 1 -25.90 -22.73 -12.95
CA MET A 1 -26.27 -22.81 -11.51
C MET A 1 -27.53 -21.98 -11.28
N GLN A 2 -28.41 -22.32 -10.32
CA GLN A 2 -29.51 -21.44 -9.94
C GLN A 2 -28.96 -20.33 -9.05
N LEU A 3 -29.53 -19.10 -9.14
CA LEU A 3 -29.05 -17.94 -8.38
C LEU A 3 -29.06 -18.17 -6.86
N LYS A 4 -30.08 -18.90 -6.34
CA LYS A 4 -30.18 -19.26 -4.92
C LYS A 4 -29.00 -20.08 -4.39
N ASN A 5 -28.26 -20.79 -5.26
CA ASN A 5 -27.15 -21.66 -4.90
C ASN A 5 -25.77 -20.99 -5.15
N ILE A 6 -25.73 -19.68 -5.36
CA ILE A 6 -24.48 -18.92 -5.47
C ILE A 6 -24.23 -18.21 -4.14
N ARG A 7 -22.98 -18.21 -3.69
CA ARG A 7 -22.49 -17.44 -2.54
C ARG A 7 -21.24 -16.68 -2.93
N ASN A 8 -21.31 -15.36 -2.84
CA ASN A 8 -20.14 -14.51 -3.08
C ASN A 8 -19.68 -13.95 -1.75
N PHE A 9 -18.47 -14.25 -1.37
CA PHE A 9 -17.92 -13.82 -0.10
C PHE A 9 -16.44 -13.47 -0.21
N SER A 10 -15.98 -12.68 0.75
CA SER A 10 -14.59 -12.33 0.92
C SER A 10 -14.11 -12.73 2.30
N ILE A 11 -12.80 -12.84 2.49
CA ILE A 11 -12.19 -13.05 3.81
C ILE A 11 -11.53 -11.76 4.25
N ILE A 12 -11.96 -11.25 5.40
CA ILE A 12 -11.35 -10.11 6.10
C ILE A 12 -10.65 -10.62 7.34
N ALA A 13 -9.39 -10.24 7.51
CA ALA A 13 -8.56 -10.66 8.62
C ALA A 13 -7.43 -9.67 8.85
N HIS A 14 -6.92 -9.63 10.07
CA HIS A 14 -5.63 -8.98 10.32
C HIS A 14 -4.47 -9.79 9.72
N ILE A 15 -3.32 -9.13 9.55
CA ILE A 15 -2.08 -9.80 9.13
C ILE A 15 -1.77 -10.93 10.13
N ASP A 16 -1.32 -12.06 9.64
CA ASP A 16 -0.99 -13.27 10.41
C ASP A 16 -2.16 -13.97 11.14
N HIS A 17 -3.43 -13.56 10.97
CA HIS A 17 -4.58 -14.31 11.51
C HIS A 17 -4.90 -15.59 10.74
N GLY A 18 -4.15 -15.87 9.66
CA GLY A 18 -4.24 -17.12 8.90
C GLY A 18 -5.21 -17.09 7.74
N LYS A 19 -5.46 -15.91 7.15
CA LYS A 19 -6.31 -15.71 5.98
C LYS A 19 -5.92 -16.62 4.80
N SER A 20 -4.67 -16.51 4.30
CA SER A 20 -4.20 -17.28 3.14
C SER A 20 -4.20 -18.78 3.41
N THR A 21 -3.88 -19.22 4.65
CA THR A 21 -3.96 -20.63 5.05
C THR A 21 -5.41 -21.14 5.05
N LEU A 22 -6.37 -20.32 5.50
CA LEU A 22 -7.80 -20.68 5.44
C LEU A 22 -8.28 -20.76 4.00
N SER A 23 -7.88 -19.81 3.15
CA SER A 23 -8.17 -19.82 1.71
C SER A 23 -7.70 -21.10 1.04
N ASP A 24 -6.46 -21.54 1.30
CA ASP A 24 -5.91 -22.78 0.80
C ASP A 24 -6.74 -24.01 1.23
N ARG A 25 -7.20 -24.03 2.50
CA ARG A 25 -8.03 -25.12 3.01
C ARG A 25 -9.41 -25.17 2.38
N LEU A 26 -10.06 -24.02 2.17
CA LEU A 26 -11.35 -23.97 1.47
C LEU A 26 -11.21 -24.49 0.03
N ILE A 27 -10.15 -24.10 -0.68
CA ILE A 27 -9.85 -24.61 -2.04
C ILE A 27 -9.63 -26.12 -2.02
N GLN A 28 -8.87 -26.62 -1.05
CA GLN A 28 -8.58 -28.05 -0.91
C GLN A 28 -9.84 -28.86 -0.61
N GLU A 29 -10.65 -28.43 0.36
CA GLU A 29 -11.88 -29.14 0.77
C GLU A 29 -12.91 -29.22 -0.36
N CYS A 30 -13.03 -28.14 -1.15
CA CYS A 30 -13.91 -28.12 -2.33
C CYS A 30 -13.29 -28.82 -3.56
N GLY A 31 -12.09 -29.41 -3.46
CA GLY A 31 -11.46 -30.13 -4.58
C GLY A 31 -11.01 -29.25 -5.73
N GLY A 32 -10.79 -27.95 -5.50
CA GLY A 32 -10.35 -26.98 -6.52
C GLY A 32 -8.96 -27.28 -7.06
N LEU A 33 -8.10 -27.92 -6.28
CA LEU A 33 -6.78 -28.41 -6.65
C LEU A 33 -6.52 -29.81 -6.10
N THR A 34 -5.73 -30.59 -6.83
CA THR A 34 -5.27 -31.89 -6.33
C THR A 34 -4.17 -31.71 -5.28
N ASN A 35 -4.00 -32.68 -4.38
CA ASN A 35 -2.94 -32.63 -3.35
C ASN A 35 -1.52 -32.46 -3.94
N ARG A 36 -1.29 -32.78 -5.20
CA ARG A 36 0.00 -32.58 -5.88
C ARG A 36 0.17 -31.17 -6.45
N GLU A 37 -0.91 -30.48 -6.70
CA GLU A 37 -0.94 -29.12 -7.24
C GLU A 37 -1.03 -28.07 -6.11
N MET A 38 -1.39 -28.51 -4.89
CA MET A 38 -1.41 -27.64 -3.72
C MET A 38 0.01 -27.20 -3.37
N ALA A 39 0.25 -25.90 -3.45
CA ALA A 39 1.40 -25.22 -2.85
C ALA A 39 0.90 -24.40 -1.65
N GLU A 40 1.79 -23.96 -0.81
CA GLU A 40 1.44 -22.99 0.22
C GLU A 40 1.07 -21.65 -0.46
N GLN A 41 0.01 -21.00 0.04
CA GLN A 41 -0.47 -19.71 -0.46
C GLN A 41 -0.78 -19.71 -1.98
N VAL A 42 -1.67 -20.60 -2.38
CA VAL A 42 -2.03 -20.80 -3.80
C VAL A 42 -2.54 -19.52 -4.46
N LEU A 43 -3.22 -18.65 -3.71
CA LEU A 43 -3.77 -17.39 -4.21
C LEU A 43 -2.75 -16.25 -4.20
N ASP A 44 -1.70 -16.32 -3.38
CA ASP A 44 -0.64 -15.32 -3.40
C ASP A 44 0.27 -15.58 -4.61
N SER A 45 -0.11 -15.02 -5.77
CA SER A 45 0.51 -15.31 -7.07
C SER A 45 1.85 -14.59 -7.27
N MET A 46 2.09 -13.49 -6.57
CA MET A 46 3.33 -12.73 -6.66
C MET A 46 4.38 -13.29 -5.70
N ASP A 47 5.64 -13.32 -6.12
CA ASP A 47 6.74 -13.72 -5.24
C ASP A 47 6.86 -12.79 -4.03
N ILE A 48 6.59 -11.49 -4.21
CA ILE A 48 6.57 -10.48 -3.15
C ILE A 48 5.53 -10.80 -2.08
N GLU A 49 4.33 -11.27 -2.46
CA GLU A 49 3.28 -11.68 -1.51
C GLU A 49 3.77 -12.82 -0.62
N ARG A 50 4.38 -13.85 -1.22
CA ARG A 50 4.91 -15.02 -0.50
C ARG A 50 6.10 -14.68 0.39
N GLU A 51 7.02 -13.85 -0.09
CA GLU A 51 8.20 -13.42 0.67
C GLU A 51 7.82 -12.57 1.89
N ARG A 52 6.83 -11.68 1.74
CA ARG A 52 6.37 -10.79 2.81
C ARG A 52 5.27 -11.39 3.68
N GLY A 53 4.66 -12.51 3.27
CA GLY A 53 3.55 -13.16 3.96
C GLY A 53 2.26 -12.33 3.99
N ILE A 54 2.06 -11.46 3.00
CA ILE A 54 0.89 -10.58 2.91
C ILE A 54 0.24 -10.71 1.53
N THR A 55 -1.08 -10.66 1.47
CA THR A 55 -1.81 -10.51 0.21
C THR A 55 -1.78 -9.04 -0.19
N ILE A 56 -1.35 -8.77 -1.41
CA ILE A 56 -1.25 -7.42 -1.99
C ILE A 56 -2.44 -7.19 -2.90
N LYS A 57 -2.75 -8.17 -3.75
CA LYS A 57 -3.79 -8.07 -4.76
C LYS A 57 -4.93 -9.05 -4.50
N ALA A 58 -6.16 -8.55 -4.64
CA ALA A 58 -7.34 -9.40 -4.55
C ALA A 58 -7.37 -10.43 -5.68
N GLN A 59 -7.63 -11.68 -5.33
CA GLN A 59 -7.81 -12.78 -6.29
C GLN A 59 -9.16 -13.43 -6.11
N SER A 60 -9.78 -13.86 -7.22
CA SER A 60 -11.08 -14.51 -7.21
C SER A 60 -10.94 -15.98 -7.58
N VAL A 61 -11.66 -16.83 -6.84
CA VAL A 61 -11.76 -18.27 -7.11
C VAL A 61 -13.20 -18.71 -7.03
N THR A 62 -13.64 -19.51 -8.00
CA THR A 62 -14.93 -20.19 -7.99
C THR A 62 -14.74 -21.64 -7.57
N LEU A 63 -15.44 -22.04 -6.53
CA LEU A 63 -15.44 -23.39 -5.97
C LEU A 63 -16.85 -23.99 -6.05
N TYR A 64 -16.93 -25.32 -6.12
CA TYR A 64 -18.20 -26.04 -6.07
C TYR A 64 -18.23 -26.92 -4.83
N TYR A 65 -19.19 -26.65 -3.96
CA TYR A 65 -19.31 -27.32 -2.67
C TYR A 65 -20.62 -28.11 -2.56
N PRO A 66 -20.57 -29.45 -2.40
CA PRO A 66 -21.73 -30.26 -2.10
C PRO A 66 -22.07 -30.14 -0.61
N ALA A 67 -23.10 -29.38 -0.27
CA ALA A 67 -23.50 -29.11 1.10
C ALA A 67 -24.31 -30.26 1.73
N ASN A 68 -24.46 -30.22 3.06
CA ASN A 68 -25.18 -31.23 3.84
C ASN A 68 -26.69 -31.30 3.52
N ASP A 69 -27.27 -30.25 2.92
CA ASP A 69 -28.66 -30.23 2.43
C ASP A 69 -28.87 -31.03 1.13
N GLY A 70 -27.79 -31.56 0.55
CA GLY A 70 -27.79 -32.34 -0.68
C GLY A 70 -27.76 -31.49 -1.97
N GLU A 71 -27.71 -30.17 -1.88
CA GLU A 71 -27.53 -29.27 -3.01
C GLU A 71 -26.05 -28.94 -3.23
N THR A 72 -25.69 -28.59 -4.46
CA THR A 72 -24.33 -28.09 -4.77
C THR A 72 -24.38 -26.58 -4.88
N TYR A 73 -23.49 -25.93 -4.16
CA TYR A 73 -23.33 -24.47 -4.15
C TYR A 73 -22.11 -24.06 -4.95
N GLN A 74 -22.26 -22.93 -5.66
CA GLN A 74 -21.13 -22.23 -6.30
C GLN A 74 -20.68 -21.14 -5.34
N LEU A 75 -19.46 -21.29 -4.83
CA LEU A 75 -18.82 -20.39 -3.90
C LEU A 75 -17.83 -19.51 -4.69
N ASN A 76 -18.15 -18.25 -4.89
CA ASN A 76 -17.24 -17.29 -5.47
C ASN A 76 -16.53 -16.58 -4.33
N PHE A 77 -15.30 -16.91 -4.14
CA PHE A 77 -14.46 -16.41 -3.07
C PHE A 77 -13.50 -15.35 -3.62
N ILE A 78 -13.45 -14.17 -2.98
CA ILE A 78 -12.53 -13.10 -3.32
C ILE A 78 -11.58 -12.90 -2.13
N ASP A 79 -10.30 -13.24 -2.32
CA ASP A 79 -9.26 -13.01 -1.33
C ASP A 79 -8.88 -11.54 -1.29
N THR A 80 -8.81 -10.93 -0.10
CA THR A 80 -8.56 -9.49 0.06
C THR A 80 -7.27 -9.23 0.83
N PRO A 81 -6.56 -8.11 0.54
CA PRO A 81 -5.45 -7.66 1.38
C PRO A 81 -5.89 -7.40 2.82
N GLY A 82 -4.97 -7.60 3.79
CA GLY A 82 -5.24 -7.33 5.20
C GLY A 82 -4.68 -6.00 5.73
N HIS A 83 -3.85 -5.29 4.95
CA HIS A 83 -3.15 -4.09 5.41
C HIS A 83 -3.91 -2.80 5.11
N VAL A 84 -3.80 -1.79 5.99
CA VAL A 84 -4.48 -0.49 5.87
C VAL A 84 -4.18 0.23 4.55
N ASP A 85 -2.97 0.13 4.03
CA ASP A 85 -2.59 0.76 2.75
C ASP A 85 -3.36 0.20 1.55
N PHE A 86 -4.01 -0.96 1.70
CA PHE A 86 -4.81 -1.61 0.66
C PHE A 86 -6.32 -1.57 0.90
N THR A 87 -6.80 -0.68 1.78
CA THR A 87 -8.22 -0.54 2.10
C THR A 87 -9.08 -0.31 0.85
N TYR A 88 -8.51 0.30 -0.19
CA TYR A 88 -9.20 0.48 -1.47
C TYR A 88 -9.46 -0.85 -2.19
N GLU A 89 -8.46 -1.76 -2.22
CA GLU A 89 -8.62 -3.12 -2.76
C GLU A 89 -9.67 -3.91 -1.97
N VAL A 90 -9.64 -3.79 -0.64
CA VAL A 90 -10.64 -4.40 0.24
C VAL A 90 -12.05 -3.91 -0.10
N SER A 91 -12.25 -2.59 -0.18
CA SER A 91 -13.57 -2.00 -0.47
C SER A 91 -14.14 -2.45 -1.81
N ARG A 92 -13.30 -2.58 -2.86
CA ARG A 92 -13.72 -3.06 -4.18
C ARG A 92 -14.11 -4.53 -4.15
N SER A 93 -13.33 -5.34 -3.48
CA SER A 93 -13.59 -6.78 -3.35
C SER A 93 -14.87 -7.05 -2.57
N LEU A 94 -15.07 -6.33 -1.47
CA LEU A 94 -16.28 -6.42 -0.66
C LEU A 94 -17.52 -6.00 -1.47
N ALA A 95 -17.45 -4.94 -2.28
CA ALA A 95 -18.57 -4.50 -3.12
C ALA A 95 -19.03 -5.53 -4.17
N ALA A 96 -18.23 -6.57 -4.41
CA ALA A 96 -18.57 -7.69 -5.29
C ALA A 96 -19.19 -8.89 -4.54
N CYS A 97 -19.35 -8.80 -3.23
CA CYS A 97 -19.77 -9.90 -2.34
C CYS A 97 -21.03 -9.57 -1.56
N GLU A 98 -21.75 -10.59 -1.14
CA GLU A 98 -22.89 -10.51 -0.24
C GLU A 98 -22.51 -10.88 1.21
N GLY A 99 -21.34 -11.49 1.44
CA GLY A 99 -20.87 -11.86 2.76
C GLY A 99 -19.38 -11.67 2.96
N ALA A 100 -18.97 -11.56 4.22
CA ALA A 100 -17.58 -11.48 4.63
C ALA A 100 -17.28 -12.45 5.78
N LEU A 101 -16.23 -13.25 5.65
CA LEU A 101 -15.72 -14.07 6.76
C LEU A 101 -14.76 -13.22 7.60
N LEU A 102 -15.13 -12.93 8.83
CA LEU A 102 -14.29 -12.23 9.79
C LEU A 102 -13.40 -13.23 10.52
N VAL A 103 -12.16 -13.39 10.08
CA VAL A 103 -11.22 -14.35 10.64
C VAL A 103 -10.39 -13.69 11.74
N VAL A 104 -10.51 -14.23 12.96
CA VAL A 104 -9.81 -13.74 14.14
C VAL A 104 -8.96 -14.86 14.74
N ASP A 105 -7.73 -14.57 15.08
CA ASP A 105 -6.82 -15.49 15.80
C ASP A 105 -7.34 -15.68 17.24
N ALA A 106 -7.64 -16.93 17.62
CA ALA A 106 -8.16 -17.27 18.93
C ALA A 106 -7.17 -17.00 20.10
N GLY A 107 -5.90 -16.74 19.79
CA GLY A 107 -4.87 -16.37 20.78
C GLY A 107 -4.67 -14.85 20.90
N GLN A 108 -4.65 -14.15 19.75
CA GLN A 108 -4.37 -12.71 19.71
C GLN A 108 -5.65 -11.86 19.98
N GLY A 109 -6.81 -12.26 19.43
CA GLY A 109 -8.06 -11.53 19.56
C GLY A 109 -8.28 -10.48 18.47
N VAL A 110 -9.13 -9.48 18.75
CA VAL A 110 -9.51 -8.44 17.80
C VAL A 110 -8.40 -7.41 17.66
N GLU A 111 -8.11 -7.01 16.42
CA GLU A 111 -7.11 -5.99 16.07
C GLU A 111 -7.78 -4.81 15.32
N ALA A 112 -7.13 -3.61 15.30
CA ALA A 112 -7.72 -2.40 14.73
C ALA A 112 -8.10 -2.55 13.23
N GLN A 113 -7.28 -3.24 12.45
CA GLN A 113 -7.57 -3.49 11.03
C GLN A 113 -8.75 -4.44 10.83
N THR A 114 -8.90 -5.45 11.71
CA THR A 114 -10.07 -6.32 11.73
C THR A 114 -11.35 -5.51 11.92
N LEU A 115 -11.32 -4.58 12.86
CA LEU A 115 -12.43 -3.69 13.17
C LEU A 115 -12.76 -2.77 11.99
N ALA A 116 -11.77 -2.10 11.39
CA ALA A 116 -11.95 -1.19 10.27
C ALA A 116 -12.54 -1.90 9.03
N ASN A 117 -12.01 -3.09 8.69
CA ASN A 117 -12.52 -3.88 7.58
C ASN A 117 -13.93 -4.42 7.84
N CYS A 118 -14.23 -4.79 9.09
CA CYS A 118 -15.56 -5.24 9.48
C CYS A 118 -16.59 -4.11 9.35
N TYR A 119 -16.28 -2.91 9.81
CA TYR A 119 -17.18 -1.76 9.62
C TYR A 119 -17.36 -1.41 8.14
N THR A 120 -16.33 -1.56 7.30
CA THR A 120 -16.50 -1.41 5.86
C THR A 120 -17.48 -2.43 5.28
N ALA A 121 -17.45 -3.67 5.74
CA ALA A 121 -18.40 -4.71 5.32
C ALA A 121 -19.84 -4.40 5.81
N ILE A 122 -19.99 -3.93 7.04
CA ILE A 122 -21.28 -3.53 7.63
C ILE A 122 -21.86 -2.31 6.87
N ASP A 123 -21.05 -1.32 6.55
CA ASP A 123 -21.47 -0.14 5.77
C ASP A 123 -21.93 -0.49 4.35
N LEU A 124 -21.49 -1.64 3.83
CA LEU A 124 -21.94 -2.21 2.55
C LEU A 124 -23.15 -3.16 2.70
N ASP A 125 -23.77 -3.23 3.89
CA ASP A 125 -24.92 -4.10 4.20
C ASP A 125 -24.63 -5.60 3.96
N MET A 126 -23.39 -6.04 4.22
CA MET A 126 -22.97 -7.43 4.05
C MET A 126 -23.22 -8.26 5.30
N GLU A 127 -23.52 -9.57 5.11
CA GLU A 127 -23.53 -10.53 6.21
C GLU A 127 -22.09 -10.82 6.66
N VAL A 128 -21.79 -10.56 7.92
CA VAL A 128 -20.46 -10.84 8.51
C VAL A 128 -20.52 -12.13 9.32
N VAL A 129 -19.68 -13.10 8.94
CA VAL A 129 -19.61 -14.42 9.59
C VAL A 129 -18.31 -14.50 10.40
N PRO A 130 -18.34 -14.47 11.74
CA PRO A 130 -17.16 -14.57 12.58
C PRO A 130 -16.59 -16.00 12.59
N ILE A 131 -15.26 -16.10 12.41
CA ILE A 131 -14.50 -17.36 12.42
C ILE A 131 -13.33 -17.23 13.39
N LEU A 132 -13.26 -18.11 14.40
CA LEU A 132 -12.16 -18.17 15.34
C LEU A 132 -11.14 -19.19 14.87
N ASN A 133 -10.01 -18.69 14.34
CA ASN A 133 -8.95 -19.52 13.77
C ASN A 133 -7.84 -19.80 14.79
N LYS A 134 -6.98 -20.75 14.46
CA LYS A 134 -5.81 -21.18 15.24
C LYS A 134 -6.15 -21.75 16.62
N ILE A 135 -7.27 -22.43 16.74
CA ILE A 135 -7.68 -23.10 18.00
C ILE A 135 -6.72 -24.23 18.43
N ASP A 136 -5.81 -24.65 17.56
CA ASP A 136 -4.75 -25.63 17.83
C ASP A 136 -3.59 -25.09 18.68
N LEU A 137 -3.49 -23.76 18.85
CA LEU A 137 -2.43 -23.15 19.63
C LEU A 137 -2.68 -23.26 21.13
N PRO A 138 -1.65 -23.50 21.96
CA PRO A 138 -1.80 -23.62 23.41
C PRO A 138 -2.36 -22.37 24.11
N GLN A 139 -2.15 -21.19 23.52
CA GLN A 139 -2.64 -19.90 24.01
C GLN A 139 -4.01 -19.51 23.45
N ALA A 140 -4.67 -20.37 22.67
CA ALA A 140 -5.99 -20.08 22.13
C ALA A 140 -7.06 -20.01 23.25
N GLU A 141 -7.78 -18.92 23.28
CA GLU A 141 -8.89 -18.65 24.21
C GLU A 141 -10.17 -18.26 23.40
N PRO A 142 -10.79 -19.23 22.68
CA PRO A 142 -11.90 -18.91 21.75
C PRO A 142 -13.08 -18.20 22.42
N ASP A 143 -13.43 -18.58 23.65
CA ASP A 143 -14.56 -17.97 24.38
C ASP A 143 -14.28 -16.49 24.68
N ARG A 144 -13.07 -16.18 25.15
CA ARG A 144 -12.64 -14.78 25.39
C ARG A 144 -12.67 -13.96 24.11
N VAL A 145 -12.19 -14.53 23.01
CA VAL A 145 -12.13 -13.79 21.72
C VAL A 145 -13.54 -13.60 21.14
N ALA A 146 -14.47 -14.54 21.35
CA ALA A 146 -15.86 -14.36 20.98
C ALA A 146 -16.48 -13.17 21.75
N GLU A 147 -16.28 -13.09 23.06
CA GLU A 147 -16.71 -11.95 23.88
C GLU A 147 -16.07 -10.63 23.42
N GLU A 148 -14.77 -10.63 23.05
CA GLU A 148 -14.10 -9.44 22.49
C GLU A 148 -14.74 -8.98 21.17
N ILE A 149 -15.13 -9.90 20.29
CA ILE A 149 -15.80 -9.57 19.02
C ILE A 149 -17.14 -8.90 19.31
N GLU A 150 -17.92 -9.41 20.26
CA GLU A 150 -19.19 -8.79 20.65
C GLU A 150 -19.01 -7.41 21.28
N ASP A 151 -18.06 -7.27 22.19
CA ASP A 151 -17.83 -6.03 22.93
C ASP A 151 -17.23 -4.92 22.06
N ILE A 152 -16.32 -5.27 21.13
CA ILE A 152 -15.54 -4.30 20.34
C ILE A 152 -16.18 -4.04 18.99
N VAL A 153 -16.62 -5.12 18.30
CA VAL A 153 -17.17 -5.05 16.94
C VAL A 153 -18.68 -4.86 16.95
N GLY A 154 -19.36 -5.43 17.95
CA GLY A 154 -20.82 -5.35 18.11
C GLY A 154 -21.60 -6.37 17.28
N ILE A 155 -20.97 -7.48 16.86
CA ILE A 155 -21.62 -8.60 16.16
C ILE A 155 -21.66 -9.82 17.06
N ASP A 156 -22.73 -10.65 16.92
CA ASP A 156 -22.88 -11.90 17.67
C ASP A 156 -21.80 -12.91 17.24
N ALA A 157 -20.98 -13.33 18.19
CA ALA A 157 -19.86 -14.24 17.98
C ALA A 157 -19.86 -15.45 18.95
N ILE A 158 -20.90 -15.60 19.80
CA ILE A 158 -20.99 -16.73 20.75
C ILE A 158 -20.96 -18.06 20.00
N GLU A 159 -21.67 -18.16 18.89
CA GLU A 159 -21.72 -19.33 18.02
C GLU A 159 -20.72 -19.26 16.85
N ALA A 160 -19.68 -18.43 16.94
CA ALA A 160 -18.66 -18.34 15.91
C ALA A 160 -17.99 -19.69 15.62
N VAL A 161 -17.77 -19.99 14.35
CA VAL A 161 -17.13 -21.25 13.95
C VAL A 161 -15.70 -21.27 14.44
N ARG A 162 -15.32 -22.35 15.13
CA ARG A 162 -13.97 -22.58 15.66
C ARG A 162 -13.21 -23.49 14.73
N CYS A 163 -12.09 -23.03 14.20
CA CYS A 163 -11.31 -23.79 13.24
C CYS A 163 -9.81 -23.67 13.47
N SER A 164 -9.09 -24.58 12.84
CA SER A 164 -7.64 -24.47 12.63
C SER A 164 -7.35 -24.68 11.15
N ALA A 165 -7.09 -23.62 10.45
CA ALA A 165 -6.68 -23.68 9.05
C ALA A 165 -5.40 -24.54 8.85
N LYS A 166 -4.49 -24.52 9.82
CA LYS A 166 -3.26 -25.31 9.80
C LYS A 166 -3.52 -26.82 9.85
N THR A 167 -4.40 -27.26 10.74
CA THR A 167 -4.68 -28.69 10.96
C THR A 167 -5.88 -29.22 10.16
N GLY A 168 -6.70 -28.34 9.60
CA GLY A 168 -7.91 -28.69 8.85
C GLY A 168 -9.16 -28.89 9.73
N VAL A 169 -9.05 -28.74 11.04
CA VAL A 169 -10.19 -28.89 11.97
C VAL A 169 -11.20 -27.76 11.75
N GLY A 170 -12.49 -28.10 11.68
CA GLY A 170 -13.59 -27.15 11.56
C GLY A 170 -13.78 -26.51 10.17
N ILE A 171 -13.01 -26.89 9.15
CA ILE A 171 -13.12 -26.29 7.80
C ILE A 171 -14.46 -26.63 7.14
N HIS A 172 -14.95 -27.86 7.31
CA HIS A 172 -16.27 -28.25 6.83
C HIS A 172 -17.38 -27.39 7.47
N ASP A 173 -17.27 -27.10 8.78
CA ASP A 173 -18.24 -26.27 9.48
C ASP A 173 -18.22 -24.82 8.98
N VAL A 174 -17.03 -24.29 8.59
CA VAL A 174 -16.90 -22.98 7.95
C VAL A 174 -17.67 -22.96 6.63
N LEU A 175 -17.54 -23.99 5.78
CA LEU A 175 -18.24 -24.09 4.49
C LEU A 175 -19.77 -24.17 4.67
N GLU A 176 -20.25 -24.97 5.65
CA GLU A 176 -21.68 -25.05 5.96
C GLU A 176 -22.22 -23.71 6.49
N GLU A 177 -21.47 -23.00 7.32
CA GLU A 177 -21.89 -21.69 7.84
C GLU A 177 -21.92 -20.62 6.73
N ILE A 178 -21.01 -20.67 5.74
CA ILE A 178 -21.07 -19.83 4.53
C ILE A 178 -22.38 -20.09 3.78
N VAL A 179 -22.71 -21.35 3.52
CA VAL A 179 -23.95 -21.72 2.80
C VAL A 179 -25.18 -21.24 3.54
N LYS A 180 -25.20 -21.37 4.86
CA LYS A 180 -26.33 -21.03 5.74
C LYS A 180 -26.52 -19.52 5.90
N ARG A 181 -25.46 -18.75 6.16
CA ARG A 181 -25.55 -17.33 6.54
C ARG A 181 -25.39 -16.36 5.38
N VAL A 182 -24.44 -16.61 4.46
CA VAL A 182 -24.23 -15.69 3.34
C VAL A 182 -25.46 -15.73 2.42
N PRO A 183 -26.15 -14.60 2.17
CA PRO A 183 -27.31 -14.59 1.30
C PRO A 183 -26.92 -14.84 -0.17
N PRO A 184 -27.83 -15.37 -0.98
CA PRO A 184 -27.60 -15.47 -2.41
C PRO A 184 -27.58 -14.08 -3.06
N PRO A 185 -26.85 -13.91 -4.18
CA PRO A 185 -26.85 -12.67 -4.93
C PRO A 185 -28.25 -12.33 -5.45
N GLN A 186 -28.53 -11.03 -5.55
CA GLN A 186 -29.74 -10.51 -6.16
C GLN A 186 -29.46 -10.09 -7.62
N GLY A 187 -30.50 -10.13 -8.46
CA GLY A 187 -30.41 -9.68 -9.83
C GLY A 187 -31.46 -10.32 -10.75
N ASN A 188 -31.57 -9.80 -11.97
CA ASN A 188 -32.54 -10.27 -12.97
C ASN A 188 -31.82 -10.73 -14.23
N ALA A 189 -31.88 -12.04 -14.52
CA ALA A 189 -31.27 -12.64 -15.69
C ALA A 189 -31.88 -12.19 -17.05
N GLU A 190 -33.14 -11.72 -17.04
CA GLU A 190 -33.82 -11.24 -18.24
C GLU A 190 -33.59 -9.74 -18.54
N ALA A 191 -32.97 -9.02 -17.59
CA ALA A 191 -32.64 -7.60 -17.77
C ALA A 191 -31.46 -7.42 -18.76
N PRO A 192 -31.25 -6.19 -19.26
CA PRO A 192 -30.01 -5.85 -19.97
C PRO A 192 -28.77 -6.19 -19.14
N LEU A 193 -27.69 -6.61 -19.81
CA LEU A 193 -26.44 -6.92 -19.13
C LEU A 193 -25.92 -5.71 -18.37
N GLU A 194 -25.64 -5.91 -17.11
CA GLU A 194 -24.92 -5.00 -16.22
C GLU A 194 -23.82 -5.78 -15.51
N ALA A 195 -22.59 -5.57 -15.91
CA ALA A 195 -21.42 -6.17 -15.28
C ALA A 195 -20.49 -5.08 -14.74
N LEU A 196 -20.15 -5.18 -13.46
CA LEU A 196 -19.24 -4.28 -12.78
C LEU A 196 -17.79 -4.78 -12.93
N ILE A 197 -16.89 -3.93 -13.40
CA ILE A 197 -15.46 -4.24 -13.44
C ILE A 197 -14.90 -4.07 -12.02
N ILE A 198 -14.52 -5.18 -11.41
CA ILE A 198 -13.96 -5.20 -10.05
C ILE A 198 -12.46 -4.91 -10.11
N ASP A 199 -11.78 -5.53 -11.09
CA ASP A 199 -10.33 -5.43 -11.29
C ASP A 199 -9.98 -5.55 -12.78
N SER A 200 -8.81 -5.03 -13.16
CA SER A 200 -8.29 -5.17 -14.53
C SER A 200 -6.77 -5.24 -14.50
N TRP A 201 -6.19 -6.04 -15.39
CA TRP A 201 -4.75 -6.09 -15.58
C TRP A 201 -4.40 -6.25 -17.05
N PHE A 202 -3.17 -5.90 -17.38
CA PHE A 202 -2.67 -6.02 -18.74
C PHE A 202 -1.86 -7.31 -18.92
N ASP A 203 -2.30 -8.15 -19.84
CA ASP A 203 -1.55 -9.32 -20.30
C ASP A 203 -0.92 -9.01 -21.66
N ASN A 204 0.38 -9.28 -21.82
CA ASN A 204 1.10 -8.95 -23.06
C ASN A 204 0.58 -9.69 -24.31
N TYR A 205 -0.11 -10.83 -24.12
CA TYR A 205 -0.64 -11.65 -25.21
C TYR A 205 -2.14 -11.45 -25.44
N GLN A 206 -2.89 -11.21 -24.38
CA GLN A 206 -4.35 -11.16 -24.38
C GLN A 206 -4.91 -9.72 -24.34
N GLY A 207 -4.05 -8.73 -24.04
CA GLY A 207 -4.46 -7.35 -23.79
C GLY A 207 -5.05 -7.20 -22.38
N VAL A 208 -6.03 -6.31 -22.24
CA VAL A 208 -6.70 -6.08 -20.96
C VAL A 208 -7.59 -7.27 -20.61
N VAL A 209 -7.38 -7.84 -19.45
CA VAL A 209 -8.23 -8.84 -18.79
C VAL A 209 -9.00 -8.14 -17.68
N SER A 210 -10.33 -8.21 -17.71
CA SER A 210 -11.18 -7.59 -16.68
C SER A 210 -11.85 -8.66 -15.84
N LEU A 211 -11.71 -8.56 -14.51
CA LEU A 211 -12.50 -9.33 -13.55
C LEU A 211 -13.81 -8.61 -13.31
N VAL A 212 -14.92 -9.31 -13.50
CA VAL A 212 -16.25 -8.71 -13.46
C VAL A 212 -17.20 -9.46 -12.54
N ARG A 213 -18.15 -8.73 -11.96
CA ARG A 213 -19.33 -9.25 -11.31
C ARG A 213 -20.54 -9.01 -12.21
N ILE A 214 -21.26 -10.06 -12.60
CA ILE A 214 -22.53 -9.93 -13.33
C ILE A 214 -23.64 -9.59 -12.34
N ILE A 215 -24.19 -8.39 -12.45
CA ILE A 215 -25.29 -7.91 -11.59
C ILE A 215 -26.62 -8.31 -12.20
N ASN A 216 -26.83 -7.99 -13.49
CA ASN A 216 -28.04 -8.33 -14.24
C ASN A 216 -27.68 -8.90 -15.61
N GLY A 217 -28.60 -9.68 -16.18
CA GLY A 217 -28.46 -10.24 -17.51
C GLY A 217 -27.47 -11.40 -17.61
N GLU A 218 -27.10 -11.73 -18.82
CA GLU A 218 -26.13 -12.78 -19.14
C GLU A 218 -25.15 -12.28 -20.22
N LEU A 219 -23.92 -12.75 -20.16
CA LEU A 219 -22.86 -12.49 -21.14
C LEU A 219 -22.43 -13.80 -21.78
N HIS A 220 -22.52 -13.88 -23.10
CA HIS A 220 -22.03 -15.03 -23.86
C HIS A 220 -20.68 -14.75 -24.52
N ALA A 221 -19.89 -15.79 -24.68
CA ALA A 221 -18.66 -15.69 -25.45
C ALA A 221 -18.95 -15.17 -26.86
N LYS A 222 -18.10 -14.25 -27.37
CA LYS A 222 -18.25 -13.57 -28.66
C LYS A 222 -19.34 -12.49 -28.74
N ASP A 223 -20.05 -12.19 -27.65
CA ASP A 223 -20.95 -11.04 -27.62
C ASP A 223 -20.17 -9.72 -27.80
N LYS A 224 -20.83 -8.75 -28.45
CA LYS A 224 -20.31 -7.38 -28.53
C LYS A 224 -20.69 -6.62 -27.27
N ILE A 225 -19.69 -6.26 -26.50
CA ILE A 225 -19.82 -5.49 -25.27
C ILE A 225 -19.52 -4.01 -25.52
N LYS A 226 -20.10 -3.17 -24.70
CA LYS A 226 -19.82 -1.73 -24.63
C LYS A 226 -19.37 -1.39 -23.22
N ILE A 227 -18.26 -0.67 -23.10
CA ILE A 227 -17.77 -0.09 -21.84
C ILE A 227 -18.37 1.30 -21.72
N MET A 228 -19.05 1.58 -20.60
CA MET A 228 -19.93 2.75 -20.55
C MET A 228 -19.17 4.08 -20.45
N SER A 229 -18.07 4.17 -19.72
CA SER A 229 -17.31 5.42 -19.56
C SER A 229 -16.51 5.79 -20.81
N THR A 230 -15.87 4.80 -21.44
CA THR A 230 -15.02 5.01 -22.62
C THR A 230 -15.80 4.97 -23.93
N HIS A 231 -17.05 4.49 -23.88
CA HIS A 231 -17.91 4.20 -25.04
C HIS A 231 -17.30 3.21 -26.04
N GLY A 232 -16.22 2.52 -25.67
CA GLY A 232 -15.56 1.51 -26.49
C GLY A 232 -16.48 0.30 -26.72
N ILE A 233 -16.51 -0.19 -27.96
CA ILE A 233 -17.23 -1.42 -28.34
C ILE A 233 -16.20 -2.46 -28.70
N HIS A 234 -16.24 -3.59 -28.00
CA HIS A 234 -15.31 -4.70 -28.17
C HIS A 234 -16.07 -6.02 -28.27
N GLN A 235 -15.42 -7.06 -28.76
CA GLN A 235 -15.97 -8.41 -28.74
C GLN A 235 -15.40 -9.15 -27.52
N ALA A 236 -16.26 -9.76 -26.71
CA ALA A 236 -15.84 -10.61 -25.60
C ALA A 236 -15.28 -11.93 -26.15
N ASP A 237 -14.00 -11.94 -26.54
CA ASP A 237 -13.36 -13.06 -27.20
C ASP A 237 -13.33 -14.32 -26.35
N LYS A 238 -13.03 -14.16 -25.08
CA LYS A 238 -13.05 -15.20 -24.05
C LYS A 238 -13.68 -14.68 -22.80
N ILE A 239 -14.49 -15.52 -22.17
CA ILE A 239 -15.07 -15.30 -20.86
C ILE A 239 -14.90 -16.57 -20.04
N GLY A 240 -14.86 -16.45 -18.71
CA GLY A 240 -14.74 -17.63 -17.85
C GLY A 240 -14.58 -17.29 -16.38
N ILE A 241 -14.19 -18.28 -15.61
CA ILE A 241 -14.00 -18.23 -14.16
C ILE A 241 -12.60 -18.70 -13.78
N PHE A 242 -12.16 -18.42 -12.56
CA PHE A 242 -10.92 -18.95 -11.99
C PHE A 242 -11.25 -20.10 -11.03
N THR A 243 -10.73 -21.32 -11.29
CA THR A 243 -10.98 -22.55 -10.50
C THR A 243 -9.71 -23.24 -9.99
N PRO A 244 -8.75 -22.74 -9.27
CA PRO A 244 -8.06 -21.45 -9.31
C PRO A 244 -7.44 -21.10 -10.67
N LYS A 245 -7.28 -22.08 -11.57
CA LYS A 245 -6.79 -21.85 -12.94
C LYS A 245 -7.87 -21.20 -13.79
N GLN A 246 -7.46 -20.39 -14.73
CA GLN A 246 -8.36 -19.77 -15.70
C GLN A 246 -9.10 -20.85 -16.51
N THR A 247 -10.44 -20.86 -16.43
CA THR A 247 -11.30 -21.81 -17.10
C THR A 247 -12.31 -21.08 -17.97
N GLU A 248 -12.26 -21.32 -19.29
CA GLU A 248 -13.18 -20.69 -20.24
C GLU A 248 -14.60 -21.25 -20.07
N MET A 249 -15.58 -20.36 -20.11
CA MET A 249 -17.01 -20.70 -20.00
C MET A 249 -17.78 -20.16 -21.22
N PRO A 250 -18.85 -20.82 -21.65
CA PRO A 250 -19.67 -20.31 -22.75
C PRO A 250 -20.54 -19.12 -22.37
N VAL A 251 -20.86 -18.97 -21.10
CA VAL A 251 -21.76 -17.93 -20.56
C VAL A 251 -21.39 -17.60 -19.11
N LEU A 252 -21.42 -16.31 -18.77
CA LEU A 252 -21.45 -15.80 -17.40
C LEU A 252 -22.86 -15.29 -17.09
N ARG A 253 -23.43 -15.70 -15.96
CA ARG A 253 -24.81 -15.42 -15.55
C ARG A 253 -24.89 -14.43 -14.42
N THR A 254 -26.06 -13.86 -14.25
CA THR A 254 -26.40 -13.03 -13.07
C THR A 254 -25.92 -13.70 -11.78
N GLY A 255 -25.22 -12.94 -10.97
CA GLY A 255 -24.65 -13.38 -9.69
C GLY A 255 -23.25 -13.97 -9.78
N GLU A 256 -22.74 -14.32 -10.95
CA GLU A 256 -21.42 -14.92 -11.11
C GLU A 256 -20.31 -13.86 -11.16
N VAL A 257 -19.13 -14.25 -10.67
CA VAL A 257 -17.87 -13.52 -10.79
C VAL A 257 -17.00 -14.25 -11.81
N GLY A 258 -16.44 -13.52 -12.77
CA GLY A 258 -15.64 -14.13 -13.80
C GLY A 258 -14.76 -13.12 -14.54
N PHE A 259 -14.00 -13.59 -15.53
CA PHE A 259 -13.14 -12.74 -16.35
C PHE A 259 -13.68 -12.54 -17.76
N ILE A 260 -13.32 -11.41 -18.35
CA ILE A 260 -13.58 -11.06 -19.74
C ILE A 260 -12.27 -10.67 -20.42
N ILE A 261 -12.00 -11.25 -21.60
CA ILE A 261 -10.93 -10.87 -22.50
C ILE A 261 -11.57 -10.41 -23.79
N ALA A 262 -11.40 -9.15 -24.14
CA ALA A 262 -12.06 -8.51 -25.27
C ALA A 262 -11.07 -7.86 -26.26
N GLY A 263 -9.81 -8.28 -26.26
CA GLY A 263 -8.78 -7.78 -27.17
C GLY A 263 -8.52 -6.27 -27.03
N ILE A 264 -8.81 -5.69 -25.88
CA ILE A 264 -8.59 -4.27 -25.58
C ILE A 264 -7.09 -4.04 -25.44
N LYS A 265 -6.51 -3.25 -26.35
CA LYS A 265 -5.08 -2.93 -26.35
C LYS A 265 -4.75 -1.63 -25.61
N GLU A 266 -5.73 -0.75 -25.50
CA GLU A 266 -5.59 0.50 -24.78
C GLU A 266 -5.64 0.23 -23.27
N ILE A 267 -4.58 0.62 -22.55
CA ILE A 267 -4.43 0.35 -21.11
C ILE A 267 -5.62 0.91 -20.33
N HIS A 268 -6.12 2.09 -20.69
CA HIS A 268 -7.28 2.70 -20.02
C HIS A 268 -8.63 2.37 -20.68
N GLY A 269 -8.68 1.36 -21.55
CA GLY A 269 -9.89 0.99 -22.30
C GLY A 269 -10.99 0.33 -21.46
N ALA A 270 -10.64 -0.25 -20.29
CA ALA A 270 -11.58 -0.90 -19.37
C ALA A 270 -11.21 -0.54 -17.91
N PRO A 271 -11.52 0.68 -17.45
CA PRO A 271 -11.16 1.13 -16.12
C PRO A 271 -11.95 0.39 -15.02
N VAL A 272 -11.31 0.16 -13.90
CA VAL A 272 -11.92 -0.45 -12.71
C VAL A 272 -13.06 0.42 -12.19
N GLY A 273 -14.17 -0.22 -11.82
CA GLY A 273 -15.40 0.45 -11.38
C GLY A 273 -16.35 0.83 -12.51
N ASP A 274 -15.97 0.58 -13.77
CA ASP A 274 -16.85 0.85 -14.92
C ASP A 274 -17.86 -0.27 -15.13
N THR A 275 -18.87 0.05 -15.94
CA THR A 275 -19.96 -0.86 -16.29
C THR A 275 -19.77 -1.39 -17.69
N ILE A 276 -19.84 -2.73 -17.84
CA ILE A 276 -19.92 -3.41 -19.13
C ILE A 276 -21.37 -3.77 -19.42
N THR A 277 -21.83 -3.47 -20.63
CA THR A 277 -23.16 -3.82 -21.13
C THR A 277 -23.10 -4.38 -22.54
N LEU A 278 -24.21 -4.97 -23.06
CA LEU A 278 -24.27 -5.42 -24.43
C LEU A 278 -24.44 -4.25 -25.41
N ALA A 279 -23.65 -4.21 -26.47
CA ALA A 279 -23.73 -3.13 -27.47
C ALA A 279 -25.11 -3.08 -28.19
N LYS A 280 -25.76 -4.24 -28.35
CA LYS A 280 -27.09 -4.36 -29.01
C LYS A 280 -28.25 -3.94 -28.13
N ASN A 281 -28.13 -4.05 -26.80
CA ASN A 281 -29.18 -3.71 -25.82
C ASN A 281 -28.50 -3.14 -24.57
N PRO A 282 -27.95 -1.91 -24.66
CA PRO A 282 -27.22 -1.33 -23.54
C PRO A 282 -28.15 -0.94 -22.39
N THR A 283 -27.68 -1.09 -21.14
CA THR A 283 -28.34 -0.52 -19.98
C THR A 283 -28.37 1.00 -20.07
N ALA A 284 -29.39 1.62 -19.49
CA ALA A 284 -29.55 3.07 -19.52
C ALA A 284 -28.58 3.81 -18.59
N ASN A 285 -28.29 3.22 -17.43
CA ASN A 285 -27.47 3.82 -16.38
C ASN A 285 -26.26 2.95 -16.09
N ALA A 286 -25.12 3.59 -15.82
CA ALA A 286 -23.96 2.92 -15.28
C ALA A 286 -24.21 2.51 -13.82
N LEU A 287 -23.64 1.39 -13.40
CA LEU A 287 -23.60 1.01 -12.00
C LEU A 287 -22.82 2.06 -11.19
N PRO A 288 -23.13 2.24 -9.90
CA PRO A 288 -22.29 3.06 -9.06
C PRO A 288 -20.88 2.45 -9.02
N GLY A 289 -19.92 3.20 -9.55
CA GLY A 289 -18.52 2.80 -9.54
C GLY A 289 -17.90 3.01 -8.16
N PHE A 290 -16.58 2.78 -8.09
CA PHE A 290 -15.84 2.98 -6.83
C PHE A 290 -15.47 4.45 -6.63
N LYS A 291 -15.45 4.88 -5.36
CA LYS A 291 -14.96 6.23 -4.99
C LYS A 291 -13.47 6.31 -5.33
N LYS A 292 -13.07 7.36 -6.05
CA LYS A 292 -11.64 7.63 -6.29
C LYS A 292 -10.99 8.03 -4.97
N ILE A 293 -10.01 7.24 -4.54
CA ILE A 293 -9.19 7.58 -3.39
C ILE A 293 -8.05 8.49 -3.84
N LYS A 294 -7.75 9.51 -3.06
CA LYS A 294 -6.63 10.40 -3.32
C LYS A 294 -5.39 9.84 -2.63
N PRO A 295 -4.25 9.81 -3.32
CA PRO A 295 -2.99 9.45 -2.69
C PRO A 295 -2.71 10.34 -1.47
N GLN A 296 -2.07 9.74 -0.48
CA GLN A 296 -1.74 10.40 0.78
C GLN A 296 -0.25 10.69 0.88
N VAL A 297 0.56 9.85 0.25
CA VAL A 297 2.03 9.90 0.27
C VAL A 297 2.53 10.08 -1.14
N TYR A 298 3.54 10.93 -1.32
CA TYR A 298 4.14 11.19 -2.61
C TYR A 298 5.65 11.01 -2.55
N ALA A 299 6.22 10.33 -3.55
CA ALA A 299 7.67 10.26 -3.74
C ALA A 299 8.02 10.45 -5.20
N GLY A 300 9.20 10.98 -5.46
CA GLY A 300 9.78 11.00 -6.80
C GLY A 300 10.52 9.68 -7.05
N LEU A 301 10.24 9.02 -8.17
CA LEU A 301 10.98 7.87 -8.65
C LEU A 301 11.69 8.23 -9.95
N PHE A 302 12.98 7.91 -10.02
CA PHE A 302 13.84 8.28 -11.14
C PHE A 302 14.61 7.05 -11.59
N PRO A 303 14.69 6.76 -12.90
CA PRO A 303 15.53 5.69 -13.40
C PRO A 303 17.02 6.03 -13.22
N VAL A 304 17.83 5.03 -12.89
CA VAL A 304 19.29 5.20 -12.75
C VAL A 304 19.90 5.59 -14.11
N SER A 305 19.41 4.97 -15.20
CA SER A 305 19.78 5.34 -16.56
C SER A 305 18.69 6.20 -17.20
N SER A 306 19.07 7.31 -17.83
CA SER A 306 18.13 8.15 -18.59
C SER A 306 17.49 7.43 -19.78
N ASP A 307 18.12 6.37 -20.28
CA ASP A 307 17.63 5.58 -21.41
C ASP A 307 16.39 4.75 -21.02
N ASP A 308 16.22 4.43 -19.73
CA ASP A 308 15.12 3.64 -19.21
C ASP A 308 13.83 4.46 -18.95
N TYR A 309 13.84 5.78 -19.23
CA TYR A 309 12.71 6.66 -18.95
C TYR A 309 11.41 6.25 -19.69
N GLU A 310 11.51 5.86 -20.96
CA GLU A 310 10.36 5.45 -21.76
C GLU A 310 9.81 4.10 -21.28
N ASP A 311 10.67 3.14 -20.96
CA ASP A 311 10.30 1.85 -20.41
C ASP A 311 9.63 2.01 -19.04
N PHE A 312 10.14 2.93 -18.22
CA PHE A 312 9.55 3.28 -16.94
C PHE A 312 8.15 3.89 -17.08
N ARG A 313 7.95 4.80 -18.05
CA ARG A 313 6.64 5.37 -18.36
C ARG A 313 5.63 4.28 -18.75
N ASP A 314 6.04 3.35 -19.61
CA ASP A 314 5.18 2.27 -20.09
C ASP A 314 4.87 1.25 -18.97
N ALA A 315 5.84 0.99 -18.09
CA ALA A 315 5.65 0.16 -16.89
C ALA A 315 4.61 0.79 -15.94
N LEU A 316 4.75 2.11 -15.65
CA LEU A 316 3.77 2.83 -14.82
C LEU A 316 2.36 2.83 -15.41
N ALA A 317 2.24 2.98 -16.73
CA ALA A 317 0.94 2.93 -17.40
C ALA A 317 0.28 1.55 -17.24
N LYS A 318 1.03 0.46 -17.40
CA LYS A 318 0.53 -0.92 -17.19
C LYS A 318 0.17 -1.17 -15.72
N LEU A 319 1.01 -0.68 -14.80
CA LEU A 319 0.79 -0.87 -13.38
C LEU A 319 -0.43 -0.09 -12.88
N SER A 320 -0.67 1.12 -13.40
CA SER A 320 -1.83 1.95 -13.03
C SER A 320 -3.18 1.37 -13.48
N LEU A 321 -3.21 0.50 -14.49
CA LEU A 321 -4.40 -0.26 -14.83
C LEU A 321 -4.73 -1.29 -13.75
N ASN A 322 -3.68 -1.94 -13.24
CA ASN A 322 -3.77 -2.96 -12.22
C ASN A 322 -4.05 -2.37 -10.82
N ASP A 323 -3.54 -1.16 -10.59
CA ASP A 323 -3.70 -0.41 -9.34
C ASP A 323 -4.31 0.96 -9.63
N ALA A 324 -5.63 1.05 -9.50
CA ALA A 324 -6.38 2.29 -9.76
C ALA A 324 -6.15 3.38 -8.70
N SER A 325 -5.44 3.09 -7.62
CA SER A 325 -5.03 4.07 -6.60
C SER A 325 -3.73 4.77 -6.96
N LEU A 326 -2.97 4.22 -7.91
CA LEU A 326 -1.69 4.77 -8.35
C LEU A 326 -1.91 6.04 -9.17
N PHE A 327 -1.34 7.14 -8.71
CA PHE A 327 -1.31 8.41 -9.42
C PHE A 327 0.14 8.75 -9.77
N TYR A 328 0.42 9.21 -10.98
CA TYR A 328 1.75 9.64 -11.36
C TYR A 328 1.73 10.80 -12.34
N GLU A 329 2.72 11.67 -12.23
CA GLU A 329 2.97 12.79 -13.13
C GLU A 329 4.46 12.91 -13.45
N PRO A 330 4.85 13.40 -14.64
CA PRO A 330 6.25 13.64 -14.95
C PRO A 330 6.90 14.62 -13.97
N GLU A 331 8.09 14.29 -13.52
CA GLU A 331 8.91 15.13 -12.63
C GLU A 331 10.33 15.28 -13.20
N SER A 332 10.95 16.41 -12.93
CA SER A 332 12.35 16.64 -13.23
C SER A 332 13.10 17.13 -12.01
N SER A 333 14.25 16.51 -11.73
CA SER A 333 15.17 16.90 -10.67
C SER A 333 16.49 17.38 -11.29
N SER A 334 17.05 18.44 -10.71
CA SER A 334 18.37 18.93 -11.13
C SER A 334 19.48 17.91 -10.83
N ALA A 335 19.28 17.06 -9.84
CA ALA A 335 20.24 16.05 -9.41
C ALA A 335 20.03 14.68 -10.09
N LEU A 336 18.77 14.29 -10.36
CA LEU A 336 18.41 12.94 -10.81
C LEU A 336 17.90 12.87 -12.26
N GLY A 337 17.68 14.02 -12.92
CA GLY A 337 17.17 14.06 -14.28
C GLY A 337 15.65 13.92 -14.37
N PHE A 338 15.15 13.18 -15.37
CA PHE A 338 13.74 12.97 -15.61
C PHE A 338 13.23 11.71 -14.91
N GLY A 339 12.06 11.80 -14.30
CA GLY A 339 11.38 10.73 -13.60
C GLY A 339 9.90 11.03 -13.44
N PHE A 340 9.28 10.43 -12.42
CA PHE A 340 7.87 10.64 -12.13
C PHE A 340 7.65 10.90 -10.64
N ARG A 341 6.77 11.86 -10.35
CA ARG A 341 6.17 12.04 -9.04
C ARG A 341 5.01 11.08 -8.91
N ILE A 342 5.07 10.19 -7.94
CA ILE A 342 4.10 9.12 -7.77
C ILE A 342 3.39 9.29 -6.43
N GLY A 343 2.07 9.16 -6.46
CA GLY A 343 1.22 9.19 -5.28
C GLY A 343 0.81 7.78 -4.85
N PHE A 344 0.93 7.50 -3.56
CA PHE A 344 0.69 6.21 -2.92
C PHE A 344 -0.33 6.33 -1.80
N LEU A 345 -0.95 5.23 -1.41
CA LEU A 345 -1.88 5.18 -0.27
C LEU A 345 -1.13 5.22 1.06
N GLY A 346 0.06 4.60 1.13
CA GLY A 346 0.93 4.56 2.31
C GLY A 346 2.34 4.11 1.98
N MET A 347 3.15 3.85 3.00
CA MET A 347 4.56 3.45 2.82
C MET A 347 4.71 2.04 2.26
N LEU A 348 3.94 1.08 2.77
CA LEU A 348 3.98 -0.29 2.26
C LEU A 348 3.55 -0.35 0.79
N HIS A 349 2.53 0.45 0.42
CA HIS A 349 2.13 0.57 -0.98
C HIS A 349 3.27 1.12 -1.85
N MET A 350 4.00 2.15 -1.38
CA MET A 350 5.16 2.71 -2.10
C MET A 350 6.26 1.65 -2.29
N GLU A 351 6.63 0.91 -1.25
CA GLU A 351 7.66 -0.12 -1.33
C GLU A 351 7.29 -1.23 -2.31
N ILE A 352 6.03 -1.67 -2.27
CA ILE A 352 5.54 -2.72 -3.17
C ILE A 352 5.54 -2.25 -4.62
N ILE A 353 5.08 -1.03 -4.90
CA ILE A 353 5.09 -0.48 -6.26
C ILE A 353 6.53 -0.36 -6.78
N GLN A 354 7.47 0.12 -5.96
CA GLN A 354 8.88 0.19 -6.32
C GLN A 354 9.42 -1.21 -6.63
N GLU A 355 9.22 -2.17 -5.73
CA GLU A 355 9.71 -3.54 -5.88
C GLU A 355 9.10 -4.24 -7.10
N ARG A 356 7.82 -4.01 -7.41
CA ARG A 356 7.19 -4.50 -8.64
C ARG A 356 7.80 -3.89 -9.89
N LEU A 357 8.06 -2.58 -9.91
CA LEU A 357 8.74 -1.92 -11.04
C LEU A 357 10.14 -2.49 -11.26
N GLU A 358 10.88 -2.75 -10.19
CA GLU A 358 12.22 -3.34 -10.26
C GLU A 358 12.18 -4.81 -10.74
N ARG A 359 11.28 -5.65 -10.19
CA ARG A 359 11.26 -7.10 -10.48
C ARG A 359 10.47 -7.47 -11.75
N GLU A 360 9.31 -6.85 -11.97
CA GLU A 360 8.43 -7.22 -13.10
C GLU A 360 8.85 -6.54 -14.41
N TYR A 361 9.52 -5.37 -14.31
CA TYR A 361 9.90 -4.55 -15.47
C TYR A 361 11.39 -4.33 -15.63
N ASP A 362 12.23 -4.93 -14.76
CA ASP A 362 13.70 -4.87 -14.79
C ASP A 362 14.24 -3.42 -14.79
N LEU A 363 13.66 -2.56 -13.93
CA LEU A 363 14.01 -1.16 -13.81
C LEU A 363 14.87 -0.91 -12.57
N ASP A 364 16.00 -0.22 -12.71
CA ASP A 364 16.78 0.30 -11.59
C ASP A 364 16.29 1.70 -11.23
N LEU A 365 15.72 1.89 -10.03
CA LEU A 365 15.07 3.13 -9.63
C LEU A 365 15.72 3.77 -8.41
N ILE A 366 15.77 5.10 -8.40
CA ILE A 366 16.10 5.92 -7.23
C ILE A 366 14.83 6.55 -6.71
N THR A 367 14.52 6.30 -5.43
CA THR A 367 13.35 6.86 -4.76
C THR A 367 13.77 8.01 -3.86
N THR A 368 13.07 9.15 -3.97
CA THR A 368 13.24 10.28 -3.05
C THR A 368 12.46 10.06 -1.76
N ALA A 369 12.72 10.88 -0.75
CA ALA A 369 11.96 10.84 0.50
C ALA A 369 10.46 10.98 0.25
N PRO A 370 9.62 10.14 0.88
CA PRO A 370 8.18 10.31 0.83
C PRO A 370 7.77 11.59 1.55
N THR A 371 6.78 12.26 0.99
CA THR A 371 6.20 13.49 1.52
C THR A 371 4.68 13.37 1.52
N VAL A 372 4.04 14.05 2.47
CA VAL A 372 2.59 14.23 2.49
C VAL A 372 2.21 15.51 1.73
N VAL A 373 0.92 15.68 1.41
CA VAL A 373 0.43 16.91 0.79
C VAL A 373 0.22 17.97 1.86
N TYR A 374 0.85 19.13 1.68
CA TYR A 374 0.61 20.31 2.51
C TYR A 374 -0.31 21.31 1.79
N GLU A 375 -1.14 22.02 2.53
CA GLU A 375 -1.84 23.19 2.02
C GLU A 375 -1.08 24.45 2.42
N VAL A 376 -0.73 25.27 1.44
CA VAL A 376 0.02 26.51 1.62
C VAL A 376 -0.85 27.68 1.19
N LYS A 377 -1.18 28.56 2.13
CA LYS A 377 -1.85 29.82 1.84
C LYS A 377 -0.80 30.89 1.57
N THR A 378 -0.82 31.44 0.38
CA THR A 378 0.11 32.51 -0.01
C THR A 378 -0.36 33.87 0.53
N THR A 379 0.56 34.83 0.64
CA THR A 379 0.25 36.23 1.00
C THR A 379 -0.70 36.92 0.01
N ARG A 380 -0.90 36.32 -1.18
CA ARG A 380 -1.87 36.76 -2.18
C ARG A 380 -3.26 36.15 -2.00
N GLY A 381 -3.43 35.27 -1.00
CA GLY A 381 -4.68 34.60 -0.70
C GLY A 381 -4.93 33.32 -1.53
N GLU A 382 -3.98 32.87 -2.34
CA GLU A 382 -4.07 31.62 -3.08
C GLU A 382 -3.80 30.42 -2.16
N LEU A 383 -4.59 29.34 -2.31
CA LEU A 383 -4.38 28.08 -1.61
C LEU A 383 -3.72 27.07 -2.55
N LEU A 384 -2.47 26.76 -2.30
CA LEU A 384 -1.67 25.81 -3.08
C LEU A 384 -1.59 24.46 -2.34
N LYS A 385 -1.65 23.37 -3.10
CA LYS A 385 -1.31 22.03 -2.61
C LYS A 385 0.12 21.71 -3.00
N VAL A 386 0.93 21.41 -2.00
CA VAL A 386 2.37 21.14 -2.15
C VAL A 386 2.65 19.71 -1.73
N ASP A 387 2.96 18.88 -2.68
CA ASP A 387 3.33 17.47 -2.53
C ASP A 387 4.84 17.23 -2.67
N ASN A 388 5.58 18.26 -3.12
CA ASN A 388 7.03 18.22 -3.32
C ASN A 388 7.68 19.39 -2.59
N PRO A 389 8.68 19.15 -1.71
CA PRO A 389 9.38 20.22 -0.99
C PRO A 389 10.00 21.28 -1.91
N SER A 390 10.41 20.92 -3.12
CA SER A 390 10.99 21.87 -4.09
C SER A 390 9.97 22.85 -4.66
N LYS A 391 8.66 22.49 -4.67
CA LYS A 391 7.56 23.34 -5.11
C LYS A 391 7.07 24.30 -4.02
N LEU A 392 7.62 24.25 -2.79
CA LEU A 392 7.24 25.16 -1.71
C LEU A 392 7.63 26.59 -2.07
N PRO A 393 6.69 27.57 -2.03
CA PRO A 393 6.99 28.97 -2.29
C PRO A 393 8.07 29.54 -1.35
N PRO A 394 8.75 30.65 -1.74
CA PRO A 394 9.64 31.36 -0.82
C PRO A 394 8.91 31.77 0.47
N ILE A 395 9.61 31.72 1.59
CA ILE A 395 9.01 31.96 2.93
C ILE A 395 8.29 33.31 3.04
N ASN A 396 8.74 34.32 2.30
CA ASN A 396 8.13 35.65 2.28
C ASN A 396 6.76 35.68 1.55
N ASP A 397 6.47 34.69 0.71
CA ASP A 397 5.23 34.59 -0.05
C ASP A 397 4.21 33.67 0.66
N ILE A 398 4.59 33.09 1.81
CA ILE A 398 3.76 32.19 2.58
C ILE A 398 3.10 32.95 3.74
N GLU A 399 1.78 32.88 3.83
CA GLU A 399 1.00 33.37 4.98
C GLU A 399 0.83 32.27 6.03
N GLU A 400 0.50 31.05 5.57
CA GLU A 400 0.19 29.91 6.44
C GLU A 400 0.53 28.58 5.74
N ILE A 401 1.05 27.63 6.51
CA ILE A 401 1.19 26.22 6.06
C ILE A 401 0.27 25.36 6.92
N ARG A 402 -0.47 24.47 6.28
CA ARG A 402 -1.33 23.48 6.95
C ARG A 402 -0.84 22.08 6.65
N GLU A 403 -0.64 21.30 7.70
CA GLU A 403 -0.30 19.89 7.58
C GLU A 403 -1.55 19.00 7.61
N PRO A 404 -1.54 17.84 6.94
CA PRO A 404 -2.63 16.88 7.01
C PRO A 404 -2.63 16.18 8.37
N ILE A 405 -3.80 16.09 8.98
CA ILE A 405 -4.04 15.38 10.25
C ILE A 405 -4.83 14.12 9.96
N VAL A 406 -4.40 13.03 10.57
CA VAL A 406 -5.11 11.76 10.57
C VAL A 406 -5.67 11.47 11.95
N THR A 407 -6.84 10.85 11.99
CA THR A 407 -7.37 10.24 13.20
C THR A 407 -6.88 8.80 13.23
N ALA A 408 -6.02 8.49 14.18
CA ALA A 408 -5.41 7.19 14.38
C ALA A 408 -6.15 6.43 15.50
N ASN A 409 -6.70 5.27 15.18
CA ASN A 409 -7.32 4.34 16.12
C ASN A 409 -6.31 3.26 16.46
N ILE A 410 -5.92 3.18 17.71
CA ILE A 410 -4.93 2.23 18.20
C ILE A 410 -5.59 1.33 19.22
N LEU A 411 -5.50 0.03 18.99
CA LEU A 411 -5.92 -0.98 19.96
C LEU A 411 -4.68 -1.57 20.62
N VAL A 412 -4.61 -1.55 21.95
CA VAL A 412 -3.42 -1.93 22.70
C VAL A 412 -3.78 -2.58 24.04
N PRO A 413 -3.07 -3.66 24.49
CA PRO A 413 -3.21 -4.18 25.84
C PRO A 413 -2.82 -3.16 26.91
N GLN A 414 -3.52 -3.18 28.06
CA GLN A 414 -3.28 -2.23 29.17
C GLN A 414 -1.81 -2.14 29.60
N ASP A 415 -1.07 -3.25 29.55
CA ASP A 415 0.34 -3.32 29.96
C ASP A 415 1.26 -2.40 29.14
N TYR A 416 0.91 -2.13 27.89
CA TYR A 416 1.70 -1.30 26.97
C TYR A 416 1.12 0.11 26.76
N LEU A 417 -0.02 0.42 27.35
CA LEU A 417 -0.76 1.68 27.16
C LEU A 417 0.13 2.91 27.40
N GLY A 418 0.85 2.94 28.52
CA GLY A 418 1.72 4.08 28.88
C GLY A 418 2.81 4.37 27.85
N ASN A 419 3.42 3.30 27.30
CA ASN A 419 4.47 3.43 26.30
C ASN A 419 3.91 3.96 24.97
N VAL A 420 2.72 3.49 24.57
CA VAL A 420 2.04 3.92 23.34
C VAL A 420 1.58 5.38 23.45
N ILE A 421 1.05 5.79 24.61
CA ILE A 421 0.72 7.20 24.89
C ILE A 421 1.96 8.08 24.73
N THR A 422 3.10 7.67 25.31
CA THR A 422 4.36 8.40 25.18
C THR A 422 4.77 8.56 23.72
N LEU A 423 4.71 7.48 22.93
CA LEU A 423 4.99 7.52 21.49
C LEU A 423 4.09 8.52 20.76
N CYS A 424 2.77 8.49 21.02
CA CYS A 424 1.83 9.40 20.37
C CYS A 424 2.13 10.87 20.70
N VAL A 425 2.50 11.17 21.96
CA VAL A 425 2.88 12.52 22.39
C VAL A 425 4.20 12.98 21.74
N GLU A 426 5.21 12.12 21.66
CA GLU A 426 6.46 12.40 20.92
C GLU A 426 6.21 12.75 19.45
N LYS A 427 5.22 12.12 18.84
CA LYS A 427 4.78 12.36 17.46
C LYS A 427 3.75 13.50 17.34
N ARG A 428 3.69 14.40 18.30
CA ARG A 428 2.80 15.58 18.33
C ARG A 428 1.31 15.24 18.32
N GLY A 429 0.95 14.03 18.76
CA GLY A 429 -0.43 13.56 18.79
C GLY A 429 -1.27 14.20 19.88
N MET A 430 -2.54 14.41 19.58
CA MET A 430 -3.55 14.88 20.52
C MET A 430 -4.58 13.77 20.75
N GLN A 431 -4.70 13.31 22.00
CA GLN A 431 -5.68 12.29 22.36
C GLN A 431 -7.09 12.84 22.26
N THR A 432 -7.96 12.12 21.55
CA THR A 432 -9.38 12.47 21.38
C THR A 432 -10.31 11.54 22.16
N SER A 433 -9.95 10.27 22.28
CA SER A 433 -10.76 9.27 23.00
C SER A 433 -9.90 8.17 23.63
N MET A 434 -10.43 7.53 24.68
CA MET A 434 -9.87 6.33 25.28
C MET A 434 -11.02 5.50 25.86
N VAL A 435 -11.13 4.26 25.42
CA VAL A 435 -12.19 3.32 25.85
C VAL A 435 -11.53 2.01 26.26
N TYR A 436 -11.95 1.46 27.39
CA TYR A 436 -11.46 0.18 27.90
C TYR A 436 -12.43 -0.93 27.50
N HIS A 437 -11.90 -1.97 26.86
CA HIS A 437 -12.61 -3.20 26.50
C HIS A 437 -11.91 -4.38 27.17
N GLY A 438 -12.32 -4.71 28.40
CA GLY A 438 -11.67 -5.76 29.18
C GLY A 438 -10.16 -5.52 29.38
N LYS A 439 -9.32 -6.37 28.77
CA LYS A 439 -7.84 -6.23 28.82
C LYS A 439 -7.27 -5.33 27.71
N GLN A 440 -8.05 -5.00 26.71
CA GLN A 440 -7.67 -4.12 25.60
C GLN A 440 -8.12 -2.68 25.86
N VAL A 441 -7.40 -1.74 25.31
CA VAL A 441 -7.74 -0.31 25.36
C VAL A 441 -7.73 0.24 23.93
N ALA A 442 -8.85 0.79 23.52
CA ALA A 442 -8.96 1.52 22.27
C ALA A 442 -8.64 3.00 22.55
N ILE A 443 -7.58 3.51 21.95
CA ILE A 443 -7.21 4.92 22.05
C ILE A 443 -7.28 5.57 20.67
N THR A 444 -7.83 6.78 20.63
CA THR A 444 -7.91 7.55 19.40
C THR A 444 -7.09 8.82 19.54
N TYR A 445 -6.24 9.07 18.57
CA TYR A 445 -5.37 10.24 18.49
C TYR A 445 -5.53 10.97 17.17
N ASP A 446 -5.53 12.28 17.21
CA ASP A 446 -5.23 13.11 16.05
C ASP A 446 -3.72 13.27 15.93
N LEU A 447 -3.14 12.76 14.85
CA LEU A 447 -1.71 12.75 14.58
C LEU A 447 -1.40 13.49 13.27
N PRO A 448 -0.30 14.26 13.20
CA PRO A 448 0.21 14.73 11.91
C PRO A 448 0.57 13.55 11.00
N MET A 449 0.03 13.53 9.80
CA MET A 449 0.23 12.42 8.87
C MET A 449 1.70 12.18 8.52
N ALA A 450 2.50 13.25 8.42
CA ALA A 450 3.94 13.16 8.17
C ALA A 450 4.69 12.38 9.26
N GLU A 451 4.21 12.41 10.50
CA GLU A 451 4.80 11.64 11.61
C GLU A 451 4.34 10.18 11.63
N VAL A 452 3.16 9.89 11.07
CA VAL A 452 2.62 8.53 11.00
C VAL A 452 3.26 7.73 9.86
N VAL A 453 3.41 8.37 8.70
CA VAL A 453 3.87 7.72 7.47
C VAL A 453 5.31 7.20 7.56
N LEU A 454 6.22 7.88 8.29
CA LEU A 454 7.64 7.55 8.26
C LEU A 454 8.00 6.29 9.07
N ASP A 455 7.73 6.30 10.38
CA ASP A 455 8.25 5.28 11.31
C ASP A 455 7.28 4.88 12.44
N PHE A 456 6.11 5.51 12.49
CA PHE A 456 5.18 5.34 13.61
C PHE A 456 4.72 3.89 13.78
N PHE A 457 4.41 3.20 12.68
CA PHE A 457 3.94 1.81 12.72
C PHE A 457 5.00 0.88 13.30
N ASP A 458 6.25 1.00 12.86
CA ASP A 458 7.36 0.17 13.33
C ASP A 458 7.67 0.45 14.80
N ARG A 459 7.66 1.73 15.19
CA ARG A 459 7.82 2.12 16.60
C ARG A 459 6.67 1.65 17.48
N LEU A 460 5.43 1.71 16.97
CA LEU A 460 4.26 1.20 17.67
C LEU A 460 4.40 -0.31 17.93
N LYS A 461 4.75 -1.08 16.91
CA LYS A 461 4.97 -2.53 17.01
C LYS A 461 6.13 -2.85 17.98
N SER A 462 7.26 -2.18 17.88
CA SER A 462 8.41 -2.42 18.79
C SER A 462 8.09 -2.04 20.24
N THR A 463 7.43 -0.91 20.46
CA THR A 463 7.07 -0.40 21.80
C THR A 463 6.04 -1.28 22.50
N SER A 464 5.14 -1.89 21.75
CA SER A 464 4.10 -2.80 22.24
C SER A 464 4.46 -4.27 22.13
N ARG A 465 5.70 -4.62 21.73
CA ARG A 465 6.13 -5.99 21.43
C ARG A 465 5.24 -6.72 20.41
N GLY A 466 4.72 -5.98 19.45
CA GLY A 466 3.85 -6.51 18.40
C GLY A 466 2.36 -6.55 18.75
N PHE A 467 1.96 -6.21 19.98
CA PHE A 467 0.57 -6.35 20.42
C PHE A 467 -0.33 -5.15 20.10
N ALA A 468 0.21 -3.99 19.74
CA ALA A 468 -0.62 -2.86 19.33
C ALA A 468 -0.90 -2.90 17.83
N SER A 469 -2.13 -2.59 17.47
CA SER A 469 -2.57 -2.41 16.09
C SER A 469 -3.00 -0.97 15.82
N LEU A 470 -2.89 -0.56 14.57
CA LEU A 470 -3.16 0.80 14.10
C LEU A 470 -4.05 0.75 12.86
N ASP A 471 -5.07 1.59 12.89
CA ASP A 471 -5.81 2.04 11.71
C ASP A 471 -5.87 3.56 11.71
N TYR A 472 -5.81 4.21 10.55
CA TYR A 472 -5.86 5.66 10.48
C TYR A 472 -6.59 6.17 9.24
N ASN A 473 -7.29 7.30 9.40
CA ASN A 473 -8.00 7.95 8.33
C ASN A 473 -7.67 9.45 8.28
N PHE A 474 -7.51 10.00 7.07
CA PHE A 474 -7.36 11.43 6.89
C PHE A 474 -8.61 12.17 7.37
N THR A 475 -8.41 13.23 8.16
CA THR A 475 -9.52 13.99 8.74
C THR A 475 -9.57 15.43 8.23
N ARG A 476 -8.48 16.19 8.37
CA ARG A 476 -8.44 17.61 8.05
C ARG A 476 -7.02 18.13 7.81
N PHE A 477 -6.93 19.33 7.28
CA PHE A 477 -5.71 20.12 7.31
C PHE A 477 -5.72 21.06 8.52
N GLN A 478 -4.57 21.19 9.20
CA GLN A 478 -4.41 22.02 10.39
C GLN A 478 -3.16 22.89 10.26
N HIS A 479 -3.24 24.15 10.71
CA HIS A 479 -2.08 25.04 10.78
C HIS A 479 -0.94 24.46 11.60
N ALA A 480 0.29 24.55 11.06
CA ALA A 480 1.51 24.13 11.72
C ALA A 480 2.72 24.95 11.26
N ASP A 481 3.67 25.14 12.17
CA ASP A 481 4.94 25.84 11.89
C ASP A 481 5.90 24.95 11.11
N MET A 482 5.60 24.75 9.83
CA MET A 482 6.39 23.91 8.94
C MET A 482 7.48 24.71 8.24
N VAL A 483 8.63 24.10 8.04
CA VAL A 483 9.78 24.68 7.33
C VAL A 483 10.35 23.71 6.33
N ARG A 484 10.89 24.23 5.22
CA ARG A 484 11.67 23.44 4.29
C ARG A 484 13.12 23.36 4.78
N LEU A 485 13.61 22.15 4.92
CA LEU A 485 14.99 21.81 5.24
C LEU A 485 15.69 21.41 3.94
N ASP A 486 16.62 22.25 3.52
CA ASP A 486 17.44 22.02 2.32
C ASP A 486 18.76 21.34 2.71
N ILE A 487 19.19 20.37 1.92
CA ILE A 487 20.53 19.78 2.03
C ILE A 487 21.44 20.37 0.95
N LEU A 488 22.58 20.90 1.39
CA LEU A 488 23.59 21.44 0.50
C LEU A 488 24.85 20.58 0.55
N ILE A 489 25.34 20.21 -0.62
CA ILE A 489 26.59 19.47 -0.80
C ILE A 489 27.57 20.38 -1.54
N ASN A 490 28.69 20.70 -0.88
CA ASN A 490 29.64 21.71 -1.36
C ASN A 490 29.01 23.08 -1.70
N SER A 491 27.99 23.48 -0.94
CA SER A 491 27.20 24.70 -1.12
C SER A 491 26.19 24.68 -2.27
N GLU A 492 26.03 23.57 -2.98
CA GLU A 492 24.98 23.36 -3.97
C GLU A 492 23.79 22.66 -3.33
N ARG A 493 22.58 23.16 -3.56
CA ARG A 493 21.35 22.53 -3.06
C ARG A 493 21.05 21.28 -3.87
N VAL A 494 20.71 20.20 -3.17
CA VAL A 494 20.24 18.96 -3.78
C VAL A 494 18.72 18.88 -3.53
N ASP A 495 17.96 19.16 -4.58
CA ASP A 495 16.49 19.22 -4.53
C ASP A 495 15.85 17.91 -4.09
N ALA A 496 16.38 16.78 -4.53
CA ALA A 496 15.91 15.44 -4.18
C ALA A 496 16.11 15.05 -2.69
N LEU A 497 16.93 15.81 -1.93
CA LEU A 497 17.18 15.61 -0.50
C LEU A 497 16.44 16.63 0.38
N ALA A 498 15.64 17.53 -0.21
CA ALA A 498 14.86 18.50 0.55
C ALA A 498 13.66 17.84 1.24
N ILE A 499 13.37 18.24 2.49
CA ILE A 499 12.20 17.77 3.25
C ILE A 499 11.43 18.94 3.86
N ILE A 500 10.13 18.72 4.11
CA ILE A 500 9.31 19.63 4.92
C ILE A 500 9.16 19.01 6.30
N THR A 501 9.47 19.75 7.33
CA THR A 501 9.40 19.29 8.72
C THR A 501 8.93 20.39 9.65
N HIS A 502 8.45 20.02 10.86
CA HIS A 502 8.11 21.00 11.89
C HIS A 502 9.34 21.76 12.34
N LYS A 503 9.18 23.06 12.57
CA LYS A 503 10.28 23.99 12.92
C LYS A 503 11.09 23.52 14.11
N ASP A 504 10.42 23.00 15.16
CA ASP A 504 11.08 22.56 16.39
C ASP A 504 11.93 21.29 16.16
N ASN A 505 11.52 20.42 15.23
CA ASN A 505 12.22 19.18 14.88
C ASN A 505 13.34 19.40 13.85
N ALA A 506 13.31 20.51 13.10
CA ALA A 506 14.25 20.78 12.02
C ALA A 506 15.74 20.74 12.43
N PRO A 507 16.17 21.27 13.61
CA PRO A 507 17.57 21.20 14.03
C PRO A 507 18.04 19.77 14.30
N TYR A 508 17.19 18.93 14.88
CA TYR A 508 17.49 17.53 15.18
C TYR A 508 17.55 16.72 13.90
N ARG A 509 16.50 16.75 13.08
CA ARG A 509 16.47 16.06 11.78
C ARG A 509 17.60 16.50 10.85
N GLY A 510 17.90 17.81 10.83
CA GLY A 510 19.01 18.33 10.01
C GLY A 510 20.36 17.81 10.45
N ARG A 511 20.60 17.65 11.75
CA ARG A 511 21.86 17.09 12.29
C ARG A 511 21.98 15.61 11.93
N ASP A 512 20.95 14.84 12.23
CA ASP A 512 20.95 13.39 12.00
C ASP A 512 21.11 13.06 10.51
N LEU A 513 20.40 13.77 9.64
CA LEU A 513 20.52 13.61 8.20
C LEU A 513 21.93 13.93 7.69
N VAL A 514 22.52 15.03 8.15
CA VAL A 514 23.90 15.40 7.75
C VAL A 514 24.92 14.38 8.26
N GLU A 515 24.73 13.78 9.44
CA GLU A 515 25.60 12.73 9.97
C GLU A 515 25.45 11.42 9.20
N LYS A 516 24.24 10.98 8.90
CA LYS A 516 24.01 9.80 8.04
C LYS A 516 24.57 9.97 6.64
N LEU A 517 24.33 11.10 6.00
CA LEU A 517 24.93 11.40 4.69
C LEU A 517 26.46 11.38 4.73
N ARG A 518 27.10 11.82 5.81
CA ARG A 518 28.56 11.73 5.97
C ARG A 518 29.05 10.29 6.00
N GLU A 519 28.28 9.37 6.56
CA GLU A 519 28.64 7.94 6.62
C GLU A 519 28.47 7.25 5.28
N ILE A 520 27.43 7.60 4.53
CA ILE A 520 27.05 6.97 3.26
C ILE A 520 27.89 7.51 2.10
N ILE A 521 28.13 8.83 2.05
CA ILE A 521 28.86 9.44 0.94
C ILE A 521 30.33 9.00 0.99
N PRO A 522 30.85 8.34 -0.07
CA PRO A 522 32.21 7.83 -0.08
C PRO A 522 33.24 8.99 -0.10
N ARG A 523 34.39 8.73 0.54
CA ARG A 523 35.50 9.71 0.52
C ARG A 523 36.02 9.89 -0.89
N GLN A 524 36.07 11.14 -1.32
CA GLN A 524 36.62 11.52 -2.63
C GLN A 524 37.97 12.22 -2.48
N MET A 525 38.53 12.70 -3.59
CA MET A 525 39.88 13.34 -3.60
C MET A 525 39.90 14.73 -2.95
N PHE A 526 38.72 15.27 -2.56
CA PHE A 526 38.53 16.56 -1.89
C PHE A 526 37.57 16.43 -0.73
N ASP A 527 37.55 17.40 0.18
CA ASP A 527 36.62 17.44 1.29
C ASP A 527 35.22 17.82 0.80
N ILE A 528 34.21 17.03 1.19
CA ILE A 528 32.82 17.26 0.85
C ILE A 528 32.14 17.88 2.07
N ALA A 529 31.67 19.11 1.94
CA ALA A 529 30.88 19.77 2.97
C ALA A 529 29.41 19.44 2.79
N ILE A 530 28.79 18.87 3.81
CA ILE A 530 27.35 18.57 3.87
C ILE A 530 26.75 19.54 4.86
N GLN A 531 25.68 20.24 4.47
CA GLN A 531 25.02 21.24 5.30
C GLN A 531 23.51 21.07 5.22
N ALA A 532 22.83 21.21 6.35
CA ALA A 532 21.38 21.35 6.42
C ALA A 532 21.05 22.82 6.68
N ALA A 533 20.11 23.38 5.90
CA ALA A 533 19.77 24.80 5.99
C ALA A 533 18.26 25.02 5.89
N ILE A 534 17.76 26.04 6.59
CA ILE A 534 16.42 26.59 6.46
C ILE A 534 16.56 27.94 5.74
N GLY A 535 16.11 28.01 4.51
CA GLY A 535 16.33 29.17 3.66
C GLY A 535 17.84 29.42 3.43
N ASN A 536 18.38 30.51 4.00
CA ASN A 536 19.80 30.84 3.93
C ASN A 536 20.57 30.55 5.22
N HIS A 537 19.90 30.04 6.25
CA HIS A 537 20.51 29.79 7.56
C HIS A 537 20.92 28.32 7.69
N VAL A 538 22.22 28.08 7.82
CA VAL A 538 22.76 26.72 8.05
C VAL A 538 22.57 26.34 9.52
N ILE A 539 21.83 25.25 9.76
CA ILE A 539 21.51 24.76 11.11
C ILE A 539 22.39 23.57 11.53
N ALA A 540 22.89 22.79 10.57
CA ALA A 540 23.80 21.69 10.83
C ALA A 540 24.85 21.58 9.73
N ARG A 541 26.05 21.07 10.07
CA ARG A 541 27.14 20.88 9.12
C ARG A 541 28.00 19.69 9.53
N SER A 542 28.38 18.89 8.53
CA SER A 542 29.39 17.85 8.63
C SER A 542 30.32 17.86 7.41
N THR A 543 31.42 17.11 7.47
CA THR A 543 32.39 17.07 6.37
C THR A 543 32.91 15.65 6.18
N VAL A 544 32.76 15.11 4.97
CA VAL A 544 33.44 13.89 4.54
C VAL A 544 34.88 14.24 4.19
N LYS A 545 35.80 13.74 4.99
CA LYS A 545 37.23 14.03 4.79
C LYS A 545 37.76 13.34 3.51
N GLN A 546 38.55 14.07 2.76
CA GLN A 546 39.20 13.60 1.54
C GLN A 546 40.04 12.34 1.75
N LEU A 547 40.21 11.56 0.70
CA LEU A 547 41.23 10.50 0.63
C LEU A 547 42.61 11.14 0.69
N ARG A 548 43.42 10.75 1.69
CA ARG A 548 44.78 11.23 1.82
C ARG A 548 45.74 10.16 1.28
N LYS A 549 46.36 10.44 0.14
CA LYS A 549 47.56 9.70 -0.28
C LYS A 549 48.74 10.19 0.55
N ASN A 550 49.44 9.29 1.23
CA ASN A 550 50.62 9.66 1.99
C ASN A 550 51.79 9.99 1.03
N VAL A 551 51.84 11.24 0.57
CA VAL A 551 52.88 11.71 -0.40
C VAL A 551 54.27 11.81 0.23
N ILE A 552 54.37 11.71 1.57
CA ILE A 552 55.61 11.75 2.32
C ILE A 552 56.16 10.36 2.70
N ALA A 553 55.41 9.29 2.45
CA ALA A 553 55.82 7.90 2.80
C ALA A 553 57.16 7.49 2.19
N LYS A 554 57.52 8.05 1.04
CA LYS A 554 58.80 7.77 0.35
C LYS A 554 59.88 8.82 0.65
N CYS A 555 59.65 9.77 1.56
CA CYS A 555 60.64 10.78 1.94
C CYS A 555 61.46 10.24 3.13
N TYR A 556 62.53 9.52 2.85
CA TYR A 556 63.52 9.11 3.83
C TYR A 556 64.44 10.30 4.14
N GLY A 557 64.60 10.63 5.45
CA GLY A 557 65.47 11.70 5.92
C GLY A 557 64.79 13.01 6.26
N GLY A 558 65.50 13.88 6.96
CA GLY A 558 64.99 15.09 7.64
C GLY A 558 64.70 16.30 6.76
N ASP A 559 64.53 16.18 5.42
CA ASP A 559 64.24 17.33 4.55
C ASP A 559 62.81 17.85 4.76
N ILE A 560 62.69 18.76 5.73
CA ILE A 560 61.47 19.44 6.12
C ILE A 560 60.92 20.30 4.98
N SER A 561 61.81 20.93 4.18
CA SER A 561 61.43 21.81 3.07
C SER A 561 60.74 21.04 1.96
N ARG A 562 61.24 19.86 1.60
CA ARG A 562 60.65 18.98 0.58
C ARG A 562 59.32 18.43 1.01
N LYS A 563 59.18 18.03 2.31
CA LYS A 563 57.93 17.58 2.88
C LYS A 563 56.86 18.68 2.83
N LYS A 564 57.20 19.93 3.22
CA LYS A 564 56.29 21.07 3.14
C LYS A 564 55.83 21.35 1.71
N LYS A 565 56.78 21.35 0.76
CA LYS A 565 56.49 21.61 -0.67
C LYS A 565 55.60 20.55 -1.31
N LEU A 566 55.77 19.26 -0.95
CA LEU A 566 54.92 18.18 -1.41
C LEU A 566 53.48 18.28 -0.80
N LEU A 567 53.35 18.60 0.48
CA LEU A 567 52.07 18.82 1.12
C LEU A 567 51.35 20.04 0.52
N GLN A 568 52.08 21.12 0.22
CA GLN A 568 51.51 22.31 -0.39
C GLN A 568 51.03 22.04 -1.83
N LYS A 569 51.80 21.33 -2.66
CA LYS A 569 51.36 20.89 -4.00
C LYS A 569 50.13 19.99 -3.93
N GLN A 570 50.07 19.08 -2.94
CA GLN A 570 48.89 18.25 -2.72
C GLN A 570 47.66 19.08 -2.37
N LYS A 571 47.82 20.08 -1.49
CA LYS A 571 46.74 21.00 -1.09
C LYS A 571 46.22 21.83 -2.26
N GLU A 572 47.13 22.36 -3.11
CA GLU A 572 46.77 23.13 -4.30
C GLU A 572 46.10 22.27 -5.37
N GLY A 573 46.61 21.05 -5.62
CA GLY A 573 46.00 20.08 -6.52
C GLY A 573 44.58 19.71 -6.11
N LYS A 574 44.36 19.48 -4.82
CA LYS A 574 43.04 19.18 -4.27
C LYS A 574 42.08 20.36 -4.35
N LYS A 575 42.56 21.59 -4.15
CA LYS A 575 41.75 22.80 -4.33
C LYS A 575 41.27 22.96 -5.77
N ARG A 576 42.11 22.64 -6.77
CA ARG A 576 41.70 22.63 -8.18
C ARG A 576 40.71 21.53 -8.49
N MET A 577 40.89 20.31 -7.96
CA MET A 577 39.92 19.20 -8.12
C MET A 577 38.55 19.53 -7.54
N LYS A 578 38.48 20.22 -6.39
CA LYS A 578 37.21 20.68 -5.81
C LYS A 578 36.47 21.67 -6.71
N GLN A 579 37.17 22.46 -7.53
CA GLN A 579 36.56 23.42 -8.46
C GLN A 579 36.00 22.79 -9.73
N VAL A 580 36.41 21.57 -10.06
CA VAL A 580 36.10 20.88 -11.33
C VAL A 580 35.33 19.59 -11.13
N GLY A 581 35.38 18.99 -9.92
CA GLY A 581 34.77 17.70 -9.65
C GLY A 581 33.33 17.83 -9.12
N ASN A 582 32.38 17.17 -9.78
CA ASN A 582 31.07 16.94 -9.25
C ASN A 582 31.14 15.87 -8.13
N VAL A 583 30.31 16.00 -7.12
CA VAL A 583 30.20 14.99 -6.06
C VAL A 583 29.27 13.88 -6.55
N GLU A 584 29.78 12.66 -6.64
CA GLU A 584 28.97 11.47 -6.90
C GLU A 584 28.23 11.09 -5.62
N LEU A 585 26.91 11.04 -5.70
CA LEU A 585 26.03 10.61 -4.62
C LEU A 585 25.57 9.17 -4.90
N PRO A 586 25.80 8.23 -3.96
CA PRO A 586 25.27 6.88 -4.09
C PRO A 586 23.74 6.90 -3.88
N GLN A 587 23.04 5.89 -4.41
CA GLN A 587 21.60 5.72 -4.27
C GLN A 587 21.17 5.73 -2.79
N ASP A 588 21.93 5.07 -1.93
CA ASP A 588 21.68 5.04 -0.48
C ASP A 588 21.61 6.43 0.19
N ALA A 589 22.23 7.45 -0.41
CA ALA A 589 22.15 8.82 0.12
C ALA A 589 20.73 9.40 0.06
N PHE A 590 19.95 9.03 -0.95
CA PHE A 590 18.55 9.46 -1.10
C PHE A 590 17.63 8.70 -0.15
N LEU A 591 17.95 7.45 0.15
CA LEU A 591 17.24 6.61 1.12
C LEU A 591 17.62 6.93 2.58
N ALA A 592 18.72 7.70 2.81
CA ALA A 592 19.17 8.08 4.14
C ALA A 592 18.09 8.85 4.93
N ILE A 593 17.23 9.59 4.22
CA ILE A 593 16.14 10.37 4.83
C ILE A 593 15.12 9.45 5.52
N LEU A 594 14.84 8.29 4.94
CA LEU A 594 13.92 7.28 5.49
C LEU A 594 14.42 6.63 6.79
N LYS A 595 15.75 6.64 7.01
CA LYS A 595 16.41 5.98 8.13
C LYS A 595 16.77 6.92 9.29
N VAL A 596 16.39 8.20 9.22
CA VAL A 596 16.79 9.21 10.24
C VAL A 596 16.18 8.97 11.61
N ASP A 597 15.07 8.25 11.67
CA ASP A 597 14.32 8.06 12.92
C ASP A 597 14.53 6.66 13.58
N ASN A 598 15.56 5.90 13.16
CA ASN A 598 15.93 4.59 13.76
C ASN A 598 17.04 4.72 14.79
#